data_e027019b13cd8f998ffd761fb2f175c2
#
_entry.id   e027019b13cd8f998ffd761fb2f175c2
#
_cell.length_a   1.000
_cell.length_b   1.000
_cell.length_c   1.000
_cell.angle_alpha   90.00
_cell.angle_beta   90.00
_cell.angle_gamma   90.00
#
_symmetry.space_group_name_H-M   'P 1'
#
loop_
_entity.id
_entity.type
_entity.pdbx_description
1 polymer ?
#
loop_
_entity_poly.entity_id
_entity_poly.type
_entity_poly.pdbx_seq_one_letter_code
_entity_poly.pdbx_strand_id
1 'polypeptide(L)'
;MNSVIIGNGESRSWFNPEIKREEWVDIETWGCNAVYREASPDHIVAMDYAMQQEIYDSGYALKNNCYFANWNVVPSEVAEMTLMGYDIPQEFIHFNNRQKPTEQCVIQGKDPNTLKEKIELTIKKFPNLDIKDLTLKMEKDVGIWITYVEETDQVTPIVGRNGYSTGNAAMSLACESGS
;
A
#
# COMPACT_ATOMS: atom_id res chain seq x y z
N MET A 1 -21.23 -15.28 6.70
CA MET A 1 -20.19 -15.80 5.79
C MET A 1 -18.98 -16.14 6.64
N ASN A 2 -18.25 -17.18 6.36
CA ASN A 2 -17.06 -17.55 7.14
C ASN A 2 -15.82 -17.02 6.41
N SER A 3 -14.81 -16.51 7.16
CA SER A 3 -13.56 -16.05 6.58
C SER A 3 -12.35 -16.79 7.13
N VAL A 4 -11.33 -16.95 6.29
CA VAL A 4 -10.03 -17.49 6.68
C VAL A 4 -8.96 -16.44 6.48
N ILE A 5 -8.21 -16.15 7.54
CA ILE A 5 -7.08 -15.22 7.51
C ILE A 5 -5.78 -16.01 7.33
N ILE A 6 -5.06 -15.72 6.26
CA ILE A 6 -3.81 -16.40 5.87
C ILE A 6 -2.63 -15.46 6.18
N GLY A 7 -1.90 -15.77 7.25
CA GLY A 7 -0.69 -15.03 7.66
C GLY A 7 0.57 -15.51 6.94
N ASN A 8 1.70 -14.80 7.15
CA ASN A 8 3.02 -15.16 6.60
C ASN A 8 3.91 -15.96 7.57
N GLY A 9 3.40 -16.38 8.73
CA GLY A 9 4.17 -17.11 9.74
C GLY A 9 4.58 -18.51 9.27
N GLU A 10 5.67 -19.05 9.82
CA GLU A 10 6.15 -20.42 9.54
C GLU A 10 5.10 -21.49 9.80
N SER A 11 4.19 -21.24 10.77
CA SER A 11 3.05 -22.10 11.06
C SER A 11 2.11 -22.32 9.88
N ARG A 12 2.18 -21.49 8.85
CA ARG A 12 1.44 -21.65 7.60
C ARG A 12 1.95 -22.82 6.73
N SER A 13 3.15 -23.32 6.98
CA SER A 13 3.79 -24.36 6.14
C SER A 13 2.96 -25.64 5.98
N TRP A 14 2.06 -25.92 6.92
CA TRP A 14 1.11 -27.04 6.84
C TRP A 14 -0.17 -26.72 6.08
N PHE A 15 -0.46 -25.43 5.82
CA PHE A 15 -1.66 -24.99 5.12
C PHE A 15 -1.36 -24.82 3.64
N ASN A 16 -2.01 -25.59 2.79
CA ASN A 16 -1.94 -25.40 1.35
C ASN A 16 -3.06 -24.42 0.92
N PRO A 17 -2.72 -23.19 0.55
CA PRO A 17 -3.70 -22.20 0.12
C PRO A 17 -4.37 -22.55 -1.21
N GLU A 18 -3.82 -23.46 -2.01
CA GLU A 18 -4.46 -23.98 -3.22
C GLU A 18 -5.54 -25.01 -2.94
N ILE A 19 -5.63 -25.52 -1.71
CA ILE A 19 -6.75 -26.35 -1.26
C ILE A 19 -8.08 -25.55 -1.19
N LYS A 20 -8.20 -24.44 -1.83
CA LYS A 20 -9.47 -23.80 -2.12
C LYS A 20 -10.32 -24.81 -2.93
N ARG A 21 -11.16 -25.99 -2.27
CA ARG A 21 -11.87 -25.87 -2.47
C ARG A 21 -13.24 -26.29 -2.79
N GLU A 22 -13.44 -27.33 -3.23
CA GLU A 22 -14.79 -27.86 -3.36
C GLU A 22 -15.57 -27.78 -2.02
N GLU A 23 -14.84 -27.81 -0.90
CA GLU A 23 -15.42 -27.74 0.46
C GLU A 23 -15.59 -26.30 1.01
N TRP A 24 -15.03 -25.29 0.35
CA TRP A 24 -14.98 -23.90 0.85
C TRP A 24 -15.74 -22.89 -0.02
N VAL A 25 -16.77 -23.36 -0.71
CA VAL A 25 -17.55 -22.55 -1.67
C VAL A 25 -18.06 -21.23 -1.06
N ASP A 26 -18.30 -21.21 0.24
CA ASP A 26 -18.83 -20.06 0.98
C ASP A 26 -17.81 -19.43 1.95
N ILE A 27 -16.51 -19.69 1.76
CA ILE A 27 -15.45 -19.14 2.61
C ILE A 27 -14.67 -18.08 1.85
N GLU A 28 -14.64 -16.87 2.41
CA GLU A 28 -13.84 -15.74 1.94
C GLU A 28 -12.42 -15.84 2.50
N THR A 29 -11.40 -15.62 1.67
CA THR A 29 -10.00 -15.74 2.06
C THR A 29 -9.31 -14.38 2.08
N TRP A 30 -8.61 -14.08 3.18
CA TRP A 30 -7.89 -12.84 3.42
C TRP A 30 -6.40 -13.15 3.61
N GLY A 31 -5.59 -12.82 2.63
CA GLY A 31 -4.14 -13.00 2.69
C GLY A 31 -3.43 -11.77 3.25
N CYS A 32 -2.34 -12.00 3.96
CA CYS A 32 -1.51 -10.95 4.53
C CYS A 32 -0.20 -10.80 3.76
N ASN A 33 0.17 -9.57 3.40
CA ASN A 33 1.48 -9.25 2.83
C ASN A 33 1.86 -10.18 1.65
N ALA A 34 2.97 -10.92 1.78
CA ALA A 34 3.56 -11.75 0.74
C ALA A 34 2.76 -13.02 0.37
N VAL A 35 1.60 -13.26 0.97
CA VAL A 35 0.75 -14.42 0.62
C VAL A 35 0.39 -14.43 -0.86
N TYR A 36 0.25 -13.26 -1.48
CA TYR A 36 -0.06 -13.11 -2.91
C TYR A 36 0.96 -13.79 -3.84
N ARG A 37 2.20 -14.00 -3.39
CA ARG A 37 3.26 -14.64 -4.18
C ARG A 37 3.02 -16.15 -4.36
N GLU A 38 2.27 -16.75 -3.47
CA GLU A 38 2.07 -18.21 -3.39
C GLU A 38 0.61 -18.63 -3.60
N ALA A 39 -0.32 -17.70 -3.40
CA ALA A 39 -1.74 -17.96 -3.47
C ALA A 39 -2.50 -16.73 -3.99
N SER A 40 -3.73 -16.97 -4.47
CA SER A 40 -4.65 -15.91 -4.87
C SER A 40 -5.85 -15.87 -3.93
N PRO A 41 -5.71 -15.29 -2.72
CA PRO A 41 -6.85 -15.09 -1.83
C PRO A 41 -7.82 -14.09 -2.44
N ASP A 42 -9.06 -14.06 -1.93
CA ASP A 42 -10.09 -13.13 -2.40
C ASP A 42 -9.71 -11.68 -2.08
N HIS A 43 -8.97 -11.48 -0.97
CA HIS A 43 -8.48 -10.17 -0.52
C HIS A 43 -7.03 -10.25 -0.03
N ILE A 44 -6.21 -9.24 -0.37
CA ILE A 44 -4.87 -9.04 0.19
C ILE A 44 -4.88 -7.81 1.09
N VAL A 45 -4.28 -7.94 2.27
CA VAL A 45 -4.09 -6.84 3.23
C VAL A 45 -2.60 -6.59 3.41
N ALA A 46 -2.17 -5.34 3.30
CA ALA A 46 -0.81 -4.92 3.56
C ALA A 46 -0.77 -3.62 4.37
N MET A 47 -0.06 -3.65 5.50
CA MET A 47 0.15 -2.50 6.37
C MET A 47 1.53 -1.85 6.17
N ASP A 48 2.44 -2.53 5.51
CA ASP A 48 3.84 -2.14 5.31
C ASP A 48 4.01 -1.50 3.93
N TYR A 49 4.59 -0.30 3.87
CA TYR A 49 4.69 0.48 2.63
C TYR A 49 5.51 -0.23 1.56
N ALA A 50 6.65 -0.81 1.93
CA ALA A 50 7.48 -1.56 0.99
C ALA A 50 6.74 -2.77 0.40
N MET A 51 5.91 -3.43 1.21
CA MET A 51 5.10 -4.55 0.74
C MET A 51 3.94 -4.08 -0.17
N GLN A 52 3.31 -2.97 0.16
CA GLN A 52 2.26 -2.37 -0.68
C GLN A 52 2.81 -2.01 -2.06
N GLN A 53 3.98 -1.34 -2.10
CA GLN A 53 4.65 -1.02 -3.36
C GLN A 53 4.99 -2.29 -4.15
N GLU A 54 5.56 -3.31 -3.51
CA GLU A 54 5.88 -4.58 -4.17
C GLU A 54 4.62 -5.25 -4.78
N ILE A 55 3.53 -5.32 -4.02
CA ILE A 55 2.26 -5.88 -4.51
C ILE A 55 1.76 -5.07 -5.72
N TYR A 56 1.88 -3.75 -5.65
CA TYR A 56 1.44 -2.86 -6.72
C TYR A 56 2.29 -3.02 -7.98
N ASP A 57 3.61 -2.96 -7.86
CA ASP A 57 4.59 -3.08 -8.97
C ASP A 57 4.53 -4.45 -9.65
N SER A 58 4.11 -5.48 -8.92
CA SER A 58 3.87 -6.81 -9.49
C SER A 58 2.65 -6.87 -10.44
N GLY A 59 1.84 -5.82 -10.47
CA GLY A 59 0.56 -5.77 -11.21
C GLY A 59 -0.58 -6.55 -10.54
N TYR A 60 -0.35 -7.12 -9.34
CA TYR A 60 -1.38 -7.88 -8.63
C TYR A 60 -2.58 -7.01 -8.25
N ALA A 61 -2.31 -5.80 -7.74
CA ALA A 61 -3.33 -4.84 -7.30
C ALA A 61 -4.22 -4.29 -8.45
N LEU A 62 -3.83 -4.47 -9.71
CA LEU A 62 -4.65 -4.09 -10.87
C LEU A 62 -5.78 -5.11 -11.17
N LYS A 63 -5.69 -6.30 -10.58
CA LYS A 63 -6.59 -7.42 -10.90
C LYS A 63 -7.28 -8.05 -9.70
N ASN A 64 -6.79 -7.74 -8.50
CA ASN A 64 -7.22 -8.40 -7.26
C ASN A 64 -7.50 -7.38 -6.17
N ASN A 65 -8.46 -7.68 -5.31
CA ASN A 65 -8.83 -6.79 -4.20
C ASN A 65 -7.68 -6.66 -3.19
N CYS A 66 -7.18 -5.45 -3.01
CA CYS A 66 -6.12 -5.13 -2.08
C CYS A 66 -6.59 -4.08 -1.08
N TYR A 67 -6.15 -4.20 0.17
CA TYR A 67 -6.42 -3.27 1.26
C TYR A 67 -5.11 -2.77 1.82
N PHE A 68 -4.80 -1.49 1.60
CA PHE A 68 -3.51 -0.90 1.95
C PHE A 68 -3.66 0.22 2.99
N ALA A 69 -2.81 0.20 4.01
CA ALA A 69 -2.76 1.25 5.03
C ALA A 69 -2.16 2.53 4.46
N ASN A 70 -2.73 3.68 4.85
CA ASN A 70 -2.26 5.01 4.45
C ASN A 70 -2.14 5.19 2.92
N TRP A 71 -2.99 4.52 2.16
CA TRP A 71 -3.04 4.60 0.71
C TRP A 71 -3.82 5.84 0.28
N ASN A 72 -3.20 7.02 0.45
CA ASN A 72 -3.79 8.29 0.09
C ASN A 72 -3.31 8.70 -1.31
N VAL A 73 -4.18 8.62 -2.29
CA VAL A 73 -3.89 8.99 -3.67
C VAL A 73 -3.90 10.50 -3.83
N VAL A 74 -2.84 11.07 -4.36
CA VAL A 74 -2.67 12.50 -4.66
C VAL A 74 -2.26 12.72 -6.12
N PRO A 75 -2.48 13.90 -6.70
CA PRO A 75 -1.90 14.23 -8.00
C PRO A 75 -0.37 14.16 -8.00
N SER A 76 0.25 13.75 -9.10
CA SER A 76 1.71 13.60 -9.20
C SER A 76 2.46 14.92 -8.94
N GLU A 77 1.87 16.05 -9.27
CA GLU A 77 2.43 17.37 -8.98
C GLU A 77 2.61 17.60 -7.48
N VAL A 78 1.75 17.01 -6.64
CA VAL A 78 1.88 17.07 -5.17
C VAL A 78 3.09 16.25 -4.72
N ALA A 79 3.37 15.11 -5.37
CA ALA A 79 4.58 14.34 -5.11
C ALA A 79 5.83 15.15 -5.44
N GLU A 80 5.86 15.79 -6.59
CA GLU A 80 6.97 16.67 -7.00
C GLU A 80 7.20 17.81 -6.01
N MET A 81 6.12 18.50 -5.61
CA MET A 81 6.19 19.55 -4.59
C MET A 81 6.75 19.02 -3.25
N THR A 82 6.29 17.85 -2.82
CA THR A 82 6.76 17.22 -1.60
C THR A 82 8.25 16.87 -1.68
N LEU A 83 8.69 16.32 -2.81
CA LEU A 83 10.10 16.02 -3.06
C LEU A 83 10.98 17.28 -3.10
N MET A 84 10.42 18.42 -3.48
CA MET A 84 11.09 19.73 -3.43
C MET A 84 11.07 20.38 -2.04
N GLY A 85 10.53 19.71 -1.03
CA GLY A 85 10.48 20.20 0.35
C GLY A 85 9.29 21.11 0.68
N TYR A 86 8.30 21.21 -0.21
CA TYR A 86 7.06 21.93 0.07
C TYR A 86 6.10 21.08 0.92
N ASP A 87 5.34 21.72 1.79
CA ASP A 87 4.29 21.04 2.55
C ASP A 87 3.16 20.59 1.61
N ILE A 88 2.67 19.38 1.81
CA ILE A 88 1.46 18.91 1.12
C ILE A 88 0.29 19.74 1.62
N PRO A 89 -0.44 20.46 0.73
CA PRO A 89 -1.62 21.22 1.14
C PRO A 89 -2.64 20.31 1.82
N GLN A 90 -3.25 20.77 2.92
CA GLN A 90 -4.18 19.97 3.72
C GLN A 90 -5.35 19.40 2.92
N GLU A 91 -5.78 20.09 1.90
CA GLU A 91 -6.81 19.66 0.97
C GLU A 91 -6.48 18.37 0.22
N PHE A 92 -5.18 18.04 0.07
CA PHE A 92 -4.73 16.81 -0.58
C PHE A 92 -4.47 15.66 0.40
N ILE A 93 -4.36 15.90 1.70
CA ILE A 93 -4.14 14.84 2.70
C ILE A 93 -5.31 13.84 2.77
N HIS A 94 -6.51 14.29 2.39
CA HIS A 94 -7.73 13.48 2.36
C HIS A 94 -8.32 13.33 0.96
N PHE A 95 -7.56 13.70 -0.06
CA PHE A 95 -8.03 13.72 -1.43
C PHE A 95 -7.93 12.33 -2.05
N ASN A 96 -9.06 11.65 -2.14
CA ASN A 96 -9.18 10.34 -2.78
C ASN A 96 -10.04 10.46 -4.04
N ASN A 97 -9.66 11.36 -4.97
CA ASN A 97 -10.42 11.58 -6.19
C ASN A 97 -9.75 10.92 -7.41
N ARG A 98 -10.03 9.64 -7.60
CA ARG A 98 -9.59 8.85 -8.75
C ARG A 98 -10.21 9.26 -10.09
N GLN A 99 -11.05 10.31 -10.11
CA GLN A 99 -11.78 10.75 -11.30
C GLN A 99 -11.09 11.88 -12.09
N LYS A 100 -9.87 12.28 -11.71
CA LYS A 100 -9.13 13.32 -12.46
C LYS A 100 -8.22 12.72 -13.52
N PRO A 101 -8.14 13.35 -14.70
CA PRO A 101 -7.32 12.88 -15.82
C PRO A 101 -5.81 13.13 -15.65
N THR A 102 -5.35 13.54 -14.47
CA THR A 102 -3.94 13.75 -14.15
C THR A 102 -3.33 12.48 -13.59
N GLU A 103 -2.08 12.24 -13.91
CA GLU A 103 -1.29 11.18 -13.30
C GLU A 103 -1.38 11.27 -11.77
N GLN A 104 -1.57 10.14 -11.12
CA GLN A 104 -1.80 10.07 -9.68
C GLN A 104 -0.75 9.20 -9.01
N CYS A 105 -0.44 9.49 -7.77
CA CYS A 105 0.49 8.70 -6.99
C CYS A 105 0.11 8.62 -5.51
N VAL A 106 0.76 7.69 -4.81
CA VAL A 106 0.73 7.58 -3.36
C VAL A 106 2.14 7.83 -2.83
N ILE A 107 2.25 8.68 -1.81
CA ILE A 107 3.51 8.98 -1.13
C ILE A 107 3.41 8.47 0.29
N GLN A 108 4.36 7.64 0.71
CA GLN A 108 4.37 7.02 2.02
C GLN A 108 5.73 7.14 2.70
N GLY A 109 5.73 7.31 4.02
CA GLY A 109 6.93 7.36 4.86
C GLY A 109 6.60 7.10 6.32
N LYS A 110 7.63 6.83 7.13
CA LYS A 110 7.44 6.43 8.54
C LYS A 110 6.85 7.52 9.43
N ASP A 111 7.19 8.79 9.14
CA ASP A 111 6.76 9.95 9.94
C ASP A 111 6.82 11.19 9.05
N PRO A 112 5.71 11.96 8.91
CA PRO A 112 5.67 13.16 8.08
C PRO A 112 6.75 14.19 8.43
N ASN A 113 7.06 14.39 9.72
CA ASN A 113 8.07 15.34 10.14
C ASN A 113 9.48 14.87 9.79
N THR A 114 9.77 13.59 10.05
CA THR A 114 11.04 12.97 9.64
C THR A 114 11.16 12.89 8.11
N LEU A 115 10.05 12.73 7.41
CA LEU A 115 9.98 12.74 5.97
C LEU A 115 10.46 14.08 5.41
N LYS A 116 9.88 15.19 5.89
CA LYS A 116 10.23 16.54 5.45
C LYS A 116 11.72 16.85 5.68
N GLU A 117 12.23 16.58 6.88
CA GLU A 117 13.65 16.79 7.22
C GLU A 117 14.57 16.00 6.28
N LYS A 118 14.24 14.75 6.00
CA LYS A 118 15.04 13.90 5.11
C LYS A 118 14.98 14.36 3.66
N ILE A 119 13.82 14.82 3.19
CA ILE A 119 13.68 15.41 1.85
C ILE A 119 14.60 16.63 1.72
N GLU A 120 14.51 17.57 2.64
CA GLU A 120 15.34 18.78 2.66
C GLU A 120 16.84 18.44 2.66
N LEU A 121 17.27 17.49 3.49
CA LEU A 121 18.66 17.04 3.54
C LEU A 121 19.10 16.38 2.24
N THR A 122 18.24 15.61 1.60
CA THR A 122 18.56 14.93 0.33
C THR A 122 18.69 15.94 -0.80
N ILE A 123 17.76 16.89 -0.92
CA ILE A 123 17.82 17.95 -1.92
C ILE A 123 19.09 18.81 -1.73
N LYS A 124 19.39 19.17 -0.49
CA LYS A 124 20.60 19.93 -0.15
C LYS A 124 21.89 19.20 -0.54
N LYS A 125 21.89 17.87 -0.39
CA LYS A 125 23.05 17.03 -0.70
C LYS A 125 23.22 16.77 -2.20
N PHE A 126 22.11 16.73 -2.94
CA PHE A 126 22.06 16.40 -4.35
C PHE A 126 21.23 17.40 -5.17
N PRO A 127 21.62 18.68 -5.25
CA PRO A 127 20.79 19.74 -5.83
C PRO A 127 20.58 19.64 -7.34
N ASN A 128 21.34 18.79 -8.02
CA ASN A 128 21.30 18.65 -9.49
C ASN A 128 20.68 17.33 -9.95
N LEU A 129 20.10 16.52 -9.04
CA LEU A 129 19.37 15.32 -9.45
C LEU A 129 18.03 15.72 -10.10
N ASP A 130 17.67 15.02 -11.16
CA ASP A 130 16.31 15.10 -11.68
C ASP A 130 15.31 14.42 -10.74
N ILE A 131 14.01 14.63 -10.97
CA ILE A 131 12.97 14.12 -10.07
C ILE A 131 12.94 12.60 -10.01
N LYS A 132 13.21 11.90 -11.13
CA LYS A 132 13.22 10.42 -11.15
C LYS A 132 14.37 9.86 -10.34
N ASP A 133 15.57 10.41 -10.53
CA ASP A 133 16.76 9.99 -9.79
C ASP A 133 16.62 10.33 -8.30
N LEU A 134 16.01 11.47 -7.97
CA LEU A 134 15.71 11.85 -6.61
C LEU A 134 14.72 10.88 -5.96
N THR A 135 13.64 10.52 -6.65
CA THR A 135 12.64 9.56 -6.18
C THR A 135 13.28 8.21 -5.86
N LEU A 136 14.02 7.62 -6.80
CA LEU A 136 14.70 6.34 -6.61
C LEU A 136 15.68 6.37 -5.43
N LYS A 137 16.38 7.49 -5.25
CA LYS A 137 17.30 7.67 -4.14
C LYS A 137 16.58 7.79 -2.81
N MET A 138 15.43 8.45 -2.77
CA MET A 138 14.63 8.62 -1.57
C MET A 138 13.99 7.31 -1.14
N GLU A 139 13.49 6.51 -2.05
CA GLU A 139 12.97 5.17 -1.78
C GLU A 139 14.04 4.29 -1.14
N LYS A 140 15.22 4.25 -1.74
CA LYS A 140 16.31 3.38 -1.32
C LYS A 140 17.00 3.83 -0.02
N ASP A 141 17.35 5.11 0.07
CA ASP A 141 18.23 5.61 1.13
C ASP A 141 17.46 6.20 2.33
N VAL A 142 16.20 6.58 2.13
CA VAL A 142 15.45 7.43 3.07
C VAL A 142 14.19 6.77 3.59
N GLY A 143 13.70 5.71 2.93
CA GLY A 143 12.48 5.01 3.32
C GLY A 143 11.22 5.83 3.01
N ILE A 144 11.22 6.49 1.87
CA ILE A 144 10.05 7.10 1.25
C ILE A 144 9.66 6.24 0.07
N TRP A 145 8.38 5.87 -0.02
CA TRP A 145 7.82 5.10 -1.12
C TRP A 145 6.88 5.98 -1.92
N ILE A 146 7.09 6.03 -3.23
CA ILE A 146 6.23 6.75 -4.17
C ILE A 146 5.76 5.74 -5.21
N THR A 147 4.46 5.53 -5.25
CA THR A 147 3.83 4.60 -6.17
C THR A 147 2.90 5.37 -7.10
N TYR A 148 3.16 5.33 -8.41
CA TYR A 148 2.24 5.86 -9.41
C TYR A 148 1.08 4.90 -9.57
N VAL A 149 -0.16 5.41 -9.48
CA VAL A 149 -1.35 4.59 -9.44
C VAL A 149 -2.16 4.69 -10.73
N GLU A 150 -2.74 3.58 -11.14
CA GLU A 150 -3.62 3.49 -12.29
C GLU A 150 -5.09 3.60 -11.86
N GLU A 151 -5.93 4.20 -12.69
CA GLU A 151 -7.37 4.36 -12.41
C GLU A 151 -8.10 3.02 -12.23
N THR A 152 -7.54 1.94 -12.80
CA THR A 152 -8.12 0.59 -12.78
C THR A 152 -7.70 -0.25 -11.59
N ASP A 153 -6.90 0.29 -10.66
CA ASP A 153 -6.46 -0.48 -9.50
C ASP A 153 -7.64 -0.92 -8.61
N GLN A 154 -7.43 -2.02 -7.89
CA GLN A 154 -8.41 -2.60 -6.98
C GLN A 154 -7.98 -2.38 -5.51
N VAL A 155 -7.36 -1.23 -5.23
CA VAL A 155 -6.88 -0.91 -3.89
C VAL A 155 -7.92 -0.12 -3.10
N THR A 156 -8.26 -0.63 -1.93
CA THR A 156 -9.11 0.05 -0.93
C THR A 156 -8.24 0.57 0.21
N PRO A 157 -8.25 1.87 0.50
CA PRO A 157 -7.52 2.42 1.64
C PRO A 157 -8.07 1.91 2.98
N ILE A 158 -7.16 1.49 3.88
CA ILE A 158 -7.51 1.15 5.26
C ILE A 158 -7.47 2.41 6.11
N VAL A 159 -8.56 2.70 6.80
CA VAL A 159 -8.69 3.87 7.68
C VAL A 159 -8.76 3.43 9.15
N GLY A 160 -8.12 4.19 10.04
CA GLY A 160 -8.33 4.09 11.50
C GLY A 160 -7.71 2.86 12.18
N ARG A 161 -6.79 2.14 11.54
CA ARG A 161 -6.13 0.95 12.10
C ARG A 161 -4.63 1.14 12.39
N ASN A 162 -4.27 2.35 12.82
CA ASN A 162 -2.88 2.66 13.16
C ASN A 162 -2.38 1.73 14.29
N GLY A 163 -1.21 1.12 14.08
CA GLY A 163 -0.60 0.20 15.03
C GLY A 163 -1.10 -1.24 14.97
N TYR A 164 -2.06 -1.58 14.10
CA TYR A 164 -2.44 -2.96 13.88
C TYR A 164 -1.34 -3.73 13.15
N SER A 165 -1.14 -4.99 13.52
CA SER A 165 -0.43 -5.92 12.62
C SER A 165 -1.30 -6.22 11.40
N THR A 166 -0.69 -6.64 10.30
CA THR A 166 -1.43 -6.99 9.08
C THR A 166 -2.50 -8.05 9.32
N GLY A 167 -2.19 -9.06 10.15
CA GLY A 167 -3.16 -10.09 10.52
C GLY A 167 -4.36 -9.55 11.31
N ASN A 168 -4.12 -8.64 12.26
CA ASN A 168 -5.20 -8.00 13.01
C ASN A 168 -6.04 -7.08 12.12
N ALA A 169 -5.42 -6.38 11.17
CA ALA A 169 -6.14 -5.55 10.21
C ALA A 169 -7.02 -6.41 9.29
N ALA A 170 -6.48 -7.52 8.76
CA ALA A 170 -7.23 -8.46 7.94
C ALA A 170 -8.44 -9.05 8.69
N MET A 171 -8.25 -9.46 9.94
CA MET A 171 -9.33 -9.99 10.77
C MET A 171 -10.42 -8.94 11.03
N SER A 172 -10.03 -7.70 11.32
CA SER A 172 -10.99 -6.60 11.52
C SER A 172 -11.79 -6.30 10.26
N LEU A 173 -11.14 -6.28 9.09
CA LEU A 173 -11.80 -6.06 7.80
C LEU A 173 -12.77 -7.20 7.46
N ALA A 174 -12.37 -8.44 7.66
CA ALA A 174 -13.21 -9.61 7.45
C ALA A 174 -14.48 -9.55 8.33
N CYS A 175 -14.35 -9.19 9.61
CA CYS A 175 -15.51 -9.02 10.50
C CYS A 175 -16.45 -7.88 10.04
N GLU A 176 -15.91 -6.80 9.46
CA GLU A 176 -16.71 -5.67 8.95
C GLU A 176 -17.42 -6.01 7.64
N SER A 177 -16.85 -6.89 6.81
CA SER A 177 -17.49 -7.38 5.59
C SER A 177 -18.71 -8.28 5.85
N GLY A 178 -18.98 -8.63 7.10
CA GLY A 178 -20.11 -9.46 7.50
C GLY A 178 -19.79 -10.96 7.56
N SER A 179 -18.54 -11.25 7.77
CA SER A 179 -18.04 -12.62 7.93
C SER A 179 -18.03 -13.05 9.39
#